data_901444dc54979c2c0ee96c855e89cb43
#
_entry.id   901444dc54979c2c0ee96c855e89cb43
#
_cell.length_a   1.000
_cell.length_b   1.000
_cell.length_c   1.000
_cell.angle_alpha   90.00
_cell.angle_beta   90.00
_cell.angle_gamma   90.00
#
_symmetry.space_group_name_H-M   'P 1'
#
loop_
_entity.id
_entity.type
_entity.pdbx_description
1 polymer ?
#
loop_
_entity_poly.entity_id
_entity_poly.type
_entity_poly.pdbx_seq_one_letter_code
_entity_poly.pdbx_strand_id
1 'polypeptide(L)'
;MDFKELASKYKTPLYVYDFNYIKERYEALKNAFYARKSLVCYAVKANSNLSVLKFLANLGAGFDCVSIGEVKRALLAGAKRYQIIFSGVGKSDEELKEALENEILLINVESFAELLRLEDIAKGLNLKARISIR
;
A
#
# COMPACT_ATOMS: atom_id res chain seq x y z
N MET A 1 -26.73 1.07 -10.23
CA MET A 1 -26.81 1.32 -8.75
C MET A 1 -27.86 2.40 -8.51
N ASP A 2 -28.88 2.15 -7.67
CA ASP A 2 -29.89 3.16 -7.32
C ASP A 2 -29.46 3.89 -6.02
N PHE A 3 -29.01 5.14 -6.16
CA PHE A 3 -28.57 5.95 -5.02
C PHE A 3 -29.71 6.40 -4.12
N LYS A 4 -30.96 6.51 -4.63
CA LYS A 4 -32.14 6.88 -3.82
C LYS A 4 -32.50 5.72 -2.89
N GLU A 5 -32.50 4.50 -3.40
CA GLU A 5 -32.72 3.30 -2.60
C GLU A 5 -31.66 3.17 -1.49
N LEU A 6 -30.36 3.34 -1.86
CA LEU A 6 -29.26 3.30 -0.88
C LEU A 6 -29.40 4.37 0.19
N ALA A 7 -29.70 5.62 -0.18
CA ALA A 7 -29.90 6.70 0.78
C ALA A 7 -31.10 6.46 1.70
N SER A 8 -32.18 5.89 1.18
CA SER A 8 -33.37 5.53 1.98
C SER A 8 -33.03 4.44 3.00
N LYS A 9 -32.28 3.40 2.57
CA LYS A 9 -31.95 2.24 3.39
C LYS A 9 -30.89 2.54 4.46
N TYR A 10 -29.80 3.23 4.06
CA TYR A 10 -28.63 3.43 4.92
C TYR A 10 -28.53 4.83 5.51
N LYS A 11 -29.43 5.75 5.12
CA LYS A 11 -29.45 7.16 5.50
C LYS A 11 -28.29 7.95 4.86
N THR A 12 -28.31 9.25 5.05
CA THR A 12 -27.27 10.19 4.61
C THR A 12 -26.69 10.94 5.81
N PRO A 13 -25.42 11.35 5.80
CA PRO A 13 -24.44 11.19 4.71
C PRO A 13 -23.96 9.73 4.54
N LEU A 14 -23.67 9.31 3.28
CA LEU A 14 -23.30 7.95 2.94
C LEU A 14 -22.18 7.93 1.89
N TYR A 15 -21.09 7.19 2.16
CA TYR A 15 -20.09 6.86 1.17
C TYR A 15 -20.40 5.53 0.53
N VAL A 16 -20.43 5.50 -0.80
CA VAL A 16 -20.71 4.28 -1.59
C VAL A 16 -19.51 3.97 -2.46
N TYR A 17 -19.01 2.72 -2.37
CA TYR A 17 -17.90 2.23 -3.17
C TYR A 17 -18.38 1.16 -4.13
N ASP A 18 -18.24 1.43 -5.43
CA ASP A 18 -18.57 0.45 -6.48
C ASP A 18 -17.33 -0.40 -6.80
N PHE A 19 -17.31 -1.63 -6.32
CA PHE A 19 -16.19 -2.54 -6.53
C PHE A 19 -16.04 -2.96 -7.99
N ASN A 20 -17.12 -2.99 -8.79
CA ASN A 20 -17.01 -3.29 -10.23
C ASN A 20 -16.27 -2.17 -10.94
N TYR A 21 -16.57 -0.90 -10.60
CA TYR A 21 -15.87 0.25 -11.16
C TYR A 21 -14.40 0.30 -10.71
N ILE A 22 -14.11 0.01 -9.43
CA ILE A 22 -12.73 -0.11 -8.93
C ILE A 22 -11.95 -1.17 -9.71
N LYS A 23 -12.55 -2.35 -9.92
CA LYS A 23 -11.96 -3.43 -10.71
C LYS A 23 -11.64 -2.98 -12.12
N GLU A 24 -12.62 -2.39 -12.81
CA GLU A 24 -12.47 -1.90 -14.17
C GLU A 24 -11.29 -0.92 -14.31
N ARG A 25 -11.20 0.05 -13.39
CA ARG A 25 -10.10 1.03 -13.40
C ARG A 25 -8.74 0.40 -13.11
N TYR A 26 -8.68 -0.51 -12.15
CA TYR A 26 -7.44 -1.24 -11.85
C TYR A 26 -6.97 -2.09 -13.03
N GLU A 27 -7.87 -2.87 -13.63
CA GLU A 27 -7.56 -3.74 -14.77
C GLU A 27 -7.17 -2.93 -16.02
N ALA A 28 -7.84 -1.81 -16.29
CA ALA A 28 -7.48 -0.92 -17.38
C ALA A 28 -6.04 -0.41 -17.24
N LEU A 29 -5.67 0.06 -16.04
CA LEU A 29 -4.31 0.52 -15.78
C LEU A 29 -3.29 -0.62 -15.88
N LYS A 30 -3.57 -1.77 -15.27
CA LYS A 30 -2.71 -2.96 -15.33
C LYS A 30 -2.48 -3.42 -16.77
N ASN A 31 -3.52 -3.45 -17.57
CA ASN A 31 -3.47 -3.89 -18.96
C ASN A 31 -2.72 -2.89 -19.86
N ALA A 32 -2.67 -1.61 -19.52
CA ALA A 32 -1.85 -0.63 -20.22
C ALA A 32 -0.33 -0.96 -20.16
N PHE A 33 0.08 -1.75 -19.18
CA PHE A 33 1.47 -2.22 -19.01
C PHE A 33 1.67 -3.69 -19.40
N TYR A 34 0.81 -4.28 -20.23
CA TYR A 34 0.82 -5.71 -20.55
C TYR A 34 2.16 -6.24 -21.08
N ALA A 35 2.94 -5.40 -21.78
CA ALA A 35 4.24 -5.79 -22.35
C ALA A 35 5.39 -5.76 -21.32
N ARG A 36 5.14 -5.41 -20.07
CA ARG A 36 6.14 -5.26 -19.01
C ARG A 36 5.71 -5.99 -17.75
N LYS A 37 6.67 -6.59 -17.05
CA LYS A 37 6.44 -7.03 -15.66
C LYS A 37 6.25 -5.77 -14.82
N SER A 38 5.04 -5.50 -14.39
CA SER A 38 4.68 -4.32 -13.62
C SER A 38 3.81 -4.69 -12.42
N LEU A 39 3.94 -3.92 -11.34
CA LEU A 39 3.09 -3.99 -10.17
C LEU A 39 2.40 -2.63 -10.00
N VAL A 40 1.08 -2.61 -10.18
CA VAL A 40 0.29 -1.41 -9.89
C VAL A 40 0.05 -1.36 -8.40
N CYS A 41 0.61 -0.34 -7.74
CA CYS A 41 0.48 -0.14 -6.30
C CYS A 41 -0.59 0.90 -5.98
N TYR A 42 -1.56 0.50 -5.18
CA TYR A 42 -2.60 1.38 -4.68
C TYR A 42 -2.07 2.22 -3.50
N ALA A 43 -2.25 3.54 -3.57
CA ALA A 43 -1.88 4.45 -2.49
C ALA A 43 -2.89 4.33 -1.34
N VAL A 44 -2.49 3.69 -0.24
CA VAL A 44 -3.38 3.37 0.90
C VAL A 44 -3.97 4.60 1.55
N LYS A 45 -3.22 5.72 1.57
CA LYS A 45 -3.69 7.02 2.07
C LYS A 45 -4.96 7.54 1.40
N ALA A 46 -5.28 7.11 0.18
CA ALA A 46 -6.49 7.53 -0.52
C ALA A 46 -7.75 6.95 0.15
N ASN A 47 -7.70 5.68 0.54
CA ASN A 47 -8.75 5.02 1.34
C ASN A 47 -8.19 3.75 1.97
N SER A 48 -8.00 3.76 3.27
CA SER A 48 -7.47 2.63 4.03
C SER A 48 -8.55 1.66 4.54
N ASN A 49 -9.77 1.71 4.01
CA ASN A 49 -10.83 0.77 4.37
C ASN A 49 -10.41 -0.66 4.02
N LEU A 50 -10.48 -1.58 4.99
CA LEU A 50 -10.01 -2.96 4.83
C LEU A 50 -10.73 -3.72 3.72
N SER A 51 -12.03 -3.45 3.47
CA SER A 51 -12.77 -4.09 2.38
C SER A 51 -12.24 -3.66 1.02
N VAL A 52 -11.88 -2.38 0.85
CA VAL A 52 -11.26 -1.87 -0.38
C VAL A 52 -9.87 -2.47 -0.58
N LEU A 53 -9.05 -2.48 0.48
CA LEU A 53 -7.70 -3.05 0.41
C LEU A 53 -7.75 -4.55 0.11
N LYS A 54 -8.64 -5.31 0.78
CA LYS A 54 -8.82 -6.75 0.53
C LYS A 54 -9.26 -7.03 -0.91
N PHE A 55 -10.18 -6.22 -1.43
CA PHE A 55 -10.64 -6.37 -2.81
C PHE A 55 -9.48 -6.17 -3.80
N LEU A 56 -8.68 -5.10 -3.62
CA LEU A 56 -7.51 -4.82 -4.44
C LEU A 56 -6.41 -5.88 -4.29
N ALA A 57 -6.16 -6.38 -3.07
CA ALA A 57 -5.22 -7.47 -2.82
C ALA A 57 -5.61 -8.74 -3.60
N ASN A 58 -6.91 -9.08 -3.63
CA ASN A 58 -7.42 -10.22 -4.39
C ASN A 58 -7.26 -10.05 -5.92
N LEU A 59 -7.22 -8.81 -6.42
CA LEU A 59 -6.90 -8.52 -7.82
C LEU A 59 -5.39 -8.55 -8.12
N GLY A 60 -4.57 -8.72 -7.09
CA GLY A 60 -3.11 -8.77 -7.21
C GLY A 60 -2.44 -7.39 -7.21
N ALA A 61 -3.11 -6.36 -6.71
CA ALA A 61 -2.51 -5.04 -6.54
C ALA A 61 -1.39 -5.05 -5.51
N GLY A 62 -0.38 -4.19 -5.70
CA GLY A 62 0.52 -3.77 -4.66
C GLY A 62 -0.06 -2.62 -3.82
N PHE A 63 0.67 -2.21 -2.80
CA PHE A 63 0.25 -1.14 -1.89
C PHE A 63 1.41 -0.18 -1.64
N ASP A 64 1.16 1.11 -1.84
CA ASP A 64 2.06 2.19 -1.46
C ASP A 64 1.56 2.78 -0.14
N CYS A 65 2.32 2.54 0.93
CA CYS A 65 1.99 2.88 2.31
C CYS A 65 2.86 4.05 2.77
N VAL A 66 2.32 4.97 3.55
CA VAL A 66 3.05 6.13 4.08
C VAL A 66 3.20 6.11 5.60
N SER A 67 2.81 5.02 6.25
CA SER A 67 3.05 4.73 7.66
C SER A 67 3.08 3.22 7.89
N ILE A 68 3.71 2.81 8.99
CA ILE A 68 3.70 1.38 9.37
C ILE A 68 2.28 0.89 9.69
N GLY A 69 1.39 1.77 10.15
CA GLY A 69 -0.02 1.46 10.33
C GLY A 69 -0.72 1.08 9.03
N GLU A 70 -0.39 1.74 7.92
CA GLU A 70 -0.90 1.37 6.59
C GLU A 70 -0.30 0.06 6.09
N VAL A 71 0.99 -0.20 6.33
CA VAL A 71 1.62 -1.50 6.04
C VAL A 71 0.89 -2.63 6.76
N LYS A 72 0.62 -2.49 8.06
CA LYS A 72 -0.16 -3.46 8.85
C LYS A 72 -1.56 -3.68 8.30
N ARG A 73 -2.24 -2.60 7.89
CA ARG A 73 -3.58 -2.71 7.28
C ARG A 73 -3.54 -3.44 5.95
N ALA A 74 -2.54 -3.17 5.11
CA ALA A 74 -2.36 -3.86 3.83
C ALA A 74 -2.11 -5.37 4.05
N LEU A 75 -1.23 -5.73 4.99
CA LEU A 75 -0.98 -7.13 5.38
C LEU A 75 -2.24 -7.81 5.90
N LEU A 76 -2.98 -7.15 6.80
CA LEU A 76 -4.25 -7.65 7.34
C LEU A 76 -5.31 -7.85 6.25
N ALA A 77 -5.30 -7.01 5.23
CA ALA A 77 -6.19 -7.13 4.08
C ALA A 77 -5.79 -8.28 3.11
N GLY A 78 -4.66 -8.94 3.34
CA GLY A 78 -4.18 -10.07 2.54
C GLY A 78 -3.15 -9.72 1.48
N ALA A 79 -2.58 -8.50 1.50
CA ALA A 79 -1.45 -8.15 0.67
C ALA A 79 -0.24 -9.00 1.02
N LYS A 80 0.50 -9.43 0.02
CA LYS A 80 1.75 -10.15 0.25
C LYS A 80 2.87 -9.15 0.50
N ARG A 81 3.79 -9.44 1.43
CA ARG A 81 4.90 -8.55 1.80
C ARG A 81 5.67 -8.01 0.58
N TYR A 82 5.92 -8.84 -0.42
CA TYR A 82 6.59 -8.44 -1.67
C TYR A 82 5.72 -7.60 -2.63
N GLN A 83 4.54 -7.18 -2.23
CA GLN A 83 3.66 -6.25 -2.92
C GLN A 83 3.51 -4.91 -2.18
N ILE A 84 4.26 -4.70 -1.09
CA ILE A 84 4.15 -3.51 -0.24
C ILE A 84 5.39 -2.64 -0.41
N ILE A 85 5.15 -1.35 -0.64
CA ILE A 85 6.15 -0.29 -0.70
C ILE A 85 5.89 0.66 0.46
N PHE A 86 6.95 1.08 1.15
CA PHE A 86 6.86 2.05 2.24
C PHE A 86 7.50 3.38 1.83
N SER A 87 6.67 4.39 1.67
CA SER A 87 7.00 5.77 1.25
C SER A 87 6.79 6.76 2.40
N GLY A 88 7.13 8.03 2.18
CA GLY A 88 6.87 9.12 3.12
C GLY A 88 8.13 9.66 3.79
N VAL A 89 8.08 10.95 4.11
CA VAL A 89 9.25 11.73 4.59
C VAL A 89 9.48 11.64 6.10
N GLY A 90 8.55 11.08 6.86
CA GLY A 90 8.57 11.10 8.33
C GLY A 90 8.68 9.71 8.98
N LYS A 91 9.32 8.73 8.32
CA LYS A 91 9.49 7.38 8.89
C LYS A 91 10.37 7.44 10.15
N SER A 92 9.87 6.91 11.27
CA SER A 92 10.67 6.73 12.48
C SER A 92 11.59 5.51 12.39
N ASP A 93 12.55 5.40 13.29
CA ASP A 93 13.47 4.26 13.35
C ASP A 93 12.72 2.96 13.67
N GLU A 94 11.69 3.03 14.52
CA GLU A 94 10.81 1.90 14.83
C GLU A 94 10.02 1.45 13.62
N GLU A 95 9.49 2.39 12.82
CA GLU A 95 8.77 2.08 11.60
C GLU A 95 9.68 1.46 10.53
N LEU A 96 10.89 1.99 10.36
CA LEU A 96 11.90 1.43 9.45
C LEU A 96 12.30 0.02 9.87
N LYS A 97 12.54 -0.19 11.18
CA LYS A 97 12.84 -1.50 11.75
C LYS A 97 11.72 -2.50 11.46
N GLU A 98 10.49 -2.14 11.79
CA GLU A 98 9.33 -3.02 11.58
C GLU A 98 9.10 -3.33 10.09
N ALA A 99 9.32 -2.36 9.19
CA ALA A 99 9.23 -2.57 7.75
C ALA A 99 10.27 -3.57 7.25
N LEU A 100 11.51 -3.52 7.76
CA LEU A 100 12.57 -4.49 7.46
C LEU A 100 12.21 -5.89 7.98
N GLU A 101 11.74 -6.00 9.22
CA GLU A 101 11.33 -7.26 9.84
C GLU A 101 10.15 -7.92 9.08
N ASN A 102 9.26 -7.13 8.50
CA ASN A 102 8.18 -7.60 7.64
C ASN A 102 8.65 -7.99 6.23
N GLU A 103 9.92 -7.74 5.86
CA GLU A 103 10.51 -8.06 4.55
C GLU A 103 9.66 -7.54 3.37
N ILE A 104 9.12 -6.34 3.49
CA ILE A 104 8.33 -5.71 2.42
C ILE A 104 9.12 -5.55 1.13
N LEU A 105 8.45 -5.26 0.01
CA LEU A 105 9.08 -5.19 -1.31
C LEU A 105 10.25 -4.20 -1.32
N LEU A 106 10.02 -2.96 -0.90
CA LEU A 106 11.06 -1.94 -0.78
C LEU A 106 10.61 -0.74 0.06
N ILE A 107 11.59 0.04 0.51
CA ILE A 107 11.41 1.33 1.18
C ILE A 107 11.86 2.44 0.24
N ASN A 108 10.99 3.41 -0.04
CA ASN A 108 11.35 4.65 -0.72
C ASN A 108 12.08 5.56 0.26
N VAL A 109 13.36 5.78 0.02
CA VAL A 109 14.22 6.65 0.84
C VAL A 109 14.08 8.10 0.35
N GLU A 110 13.68 8.99 1.25
CA GLU A 110 13.33 10.38 0.92
C GLU A 110 14.43 11.38 1.29
N SER A 111 15.48 10.94 2.00
CA SER A 111 16.63 11.78 2.34
C SER A 111 17.89 10.97 2.64
N PHE A 112 19.05 11.63 2.54
CA PHE A 112 20.32 11.00 2.87
C PHE A 112 20.39 10.62 4.38
N ALA A 113 19.85 11.45 5.26
CA ALA A 113 19.78 11.17 6.69
C ALA A 113 18.95 9.91 6.98
N GLU A 114 17.83 9.71 6.28
CA GLU A 114 17.03 8.49 6.37
C GLU A 114 17.81 7.26 5.89
N LEU A 115 18.56 7.41 4.78
CA LEU A 115 19.40 6.33 4.26
C LEU A 115 20.41 5.83 5.30
N LEU A 116 21.10 6.74 5.98
CA LEU A 116 22.07 6.38 7.02
C LEU A 116 21.41 5.66 8.21
N ARG A 117 20.27 6.18 8.68
CA ARG A 117 19.51 5.51 9.76
C ARG A 117 19.06 4.11 9.34
N LEU A 118 18.54 3.97 8.13
CA LEU A 118 18.09 2.69 7.59
C LEU A 118 19.24 1.69 7.46
N GLU A 119 20.43 2.16 7.05
CA GLU A 119 21.63 1.33 6.98
C GLU A 119 22.03 0.79 8.37
N ASP A 120 22.07 1.65 9.38
CA ASP A 120 22.41 1.27 10.75
C ASP A 120 21.41 0.26 11.34
N ILE A 121 20.11 0.49 11.12
CA ILE A 121 19.05 -0.43 11.54
C ILE A 121 19.20 -1.78 10.84
N ALA A 122 19.43 -1.79 9.53
CA ALA A 122 19.57 -3.01 8.75
C ALA A 122 20.80 -3.83 9.18
N LYS A 123 21.94 -3.15 9.48
CA LYS A 123 23.14 -3.77 10.04
C LYS A 123 22.85 -4.39 11.41
N GLY A 124 22.18 -3.67 12.31
CA GLY A 124 21.80 -4.16 13.63
C GLY A 124 20.91 -5.40 13.60
N LEU A 125 20.05 -5.52 12.59
CA LEU A 125 19.17 -6.67 12.36
C LEU A 125 19.84 -7.79 11.53
N ASN A 126 21.04 -7.57 11.00
CA ASN A 126 21.68 -8.45 10.01
C ASN A 126 20.80 -8.73 8.79
N LEU A 127 20.08 -7.71 8.32
CA LEU A 127 19.20 -7.74 7.16
C LEU A 127 19.73 -6.85 6.03
N LYS A 128 19.25 -7.11 4.82
CA LYS A 128 19.48 -6.25 3.65
C LYS A 128 18.22 -5.47 3.33
N ALA A 129 18.29 -4.14 3.40
CA ALA A 129 17.21 -3.26 2.96
C ALA A 129 17.15 -3.21 1.43
N ARG A 130 15.97 -3.43 0.87
CA ARG A 130 15.66 -3.10 -0.53
C ARG A 130 15.14 -1.68 -0.56
N ILE A 131 15.77 -0.81 -1.31
CA ILE A 131 15.44 0.61 -1.35
C ILE A 131 15.22 1.12 -2.77
N SER A 132 14.49 2.20 -2.87
CA SER A 132 14.44 3.10 -4.02
C SER A 132 14.69 4.51 -3.55
N ILE A 133 15.53 5.25 -4.26
CA ILE A 133 15.82 6.66 -3.94
C ILE A 133 14.73 7.51 -4.58
N ARG A 134 14.14 8.36 -3.78
CA ARG A 134 13.07 9.26 -4.20
C ARG A 134 13.40 10.71 -3.91
#